data_f574bb33c5b2ec3b9ba8da6cc1e9fea1
#
_entry.id   f574bb33c5b2ec3b9ba8da6cc1e9fea1
#
_cell.length_a   1.000
_cell.length_b   1.000
_cell.length_c   1.000
_cell.angle_alpha   90.00
_cell.angle_beta   90.00
_cell.angle_gamma   90.00
#
_symmetry.space_group_name_H-M   'P 1'
#
loop_
_entity.id
_entity.type
_entity.pdbx_description
1 polymer ?
#
loop_
_entity_poly.entity_id
_entity_poly.type
_entity_poly.pdbx_seq_one_letter_code
_entity_poly.pdbx_strand_id
1 'polypeptide(L)'
;QGKTQVTALFLPGTWYNLFDLTQTIVSKDGNYVTLDAPLHVVNVHLYQNSILPMQQGGMISNDARMTPFSLIVTFPAGATDGEAKGNLFLDDDELPEMKLGNGYSTYVDFHATIKEGTVKVWSEVQEGKFALDKGWVIDTINVLGLNRNGALPKIEIDGEPLMSLSNVQVSTTQHKYLYGQGDGDKILMAGLKGLNIPVGKKFNVTWKVGS
;
A
#
# COMPACT_ATOMS: atom_id res chain seq x y z
N GLN A 1 33.45 9.83 1.58
CA GLN A 1 33.52 8.42 1.98
C GLN A 1 33.32 8.33 3.50
N GLY A 2 32.53 7.35 3.97
CA GLY A 2 32.29 7.11 5.40
C GLY A 2 31.13 7.87 6.04
N LYS A 3 30.34 8.62 5.29
CA LYS A 3 29.07 9.19 5.81
C LYS A 3 28.05 8.09 5.98
N THR A 4 27.43 8.05 7.16
CA THR A 4 26.38 7.08 7.54
C THR A 4 25.03 7.75 7.74
N GLN A 5 24.91 9.02 7.36
CA GLN A 5 23.68 9.80 7.46
C GLN A 5 23.51 10.67 6.22
N VAL A 6 22.24 10.93 5.88
CA VAL A 6 21.81 11.84 4.82
C VAL A 6 20.75 12.79 5.36
N THR A 7 20.84 14.06 4.99
CA THR A 7 19.80 15.04 5.28
C THR A 7 18.99 15.29 4.02
N ALA A 8 17.67 15.02 4.08
CA ALA A 8 16.73 15.17 2.99
C ALA A 8 15.64 16.18 3.33
N LEU A 9 15.18 16.94 2.34
CA LEU A 9 14.01 17.81 2.47
C LEU A 9 12.74 17.00 2.26
N PHE A 10 11.87 16.97 3.27
CA PHE A 10 10.53 16.42 3.17
C PHE A 10 9.51 17.56 3.02
N LEU A 11 8.82 17.58 1.89
CA LEU A 11 7.75 18.55 1.62
C LEU A 11 6.59 18.38 2.61
N PRO A 12 5.70 19.39 2.77
CA PRO A 12 4.55 19.30 3.67
C PRO A 12 3.71 18.04 3.40
N GLY A 13 3.34 17.32 4.45
CA GLY A 13 2.56 16.09 4.40
C GLY A 13 3.15 14.95 5.22
N THR A 14 2.61 13.76 5.02
CA THR A 14 3.03 12.54 5.70
C THR A 14 3.79 11.63 4.72
N TRP A 15 4.91 11.11 5.20
CA TRP A 15 5.82 10.24 4.46
C TRP A 15 6.05 8.97 5.24
N TYR A 16 5.95 7.83 4.57
CA TYR A 16 6.09 6.49 5.14
C TYR A 16 7.34 5.83 4.59
N ASN A 17 8.17 5.27 5.47
CA ASN A 17 9.34 4.52 5.05
C ASN A 17 8.90 3.22 4.36
N LEU A 18 9.32 3.01 3.12
CA LEU A 18 8.88 1.87 2.31
C LEU A 18 9.39 0.52 2.85
N PHE A 19 10.55 0.50 3.50
CA PHE A 19 11.16 -0.71 4.05
C PHE A 19 10.84 -0.96 5.52
N ASP A 20 10.29 0.04 6.22
CA ASP A 20 9.72 -0.10 7.55
C ASP A 20 8.45 0.77 7.63
N LEU A 21 7.33 0.19 7.21
CA LEU A 21 6.04 0.88 7.13
C LEU A 21 5.55 1.42 8.49
N THR A 22 6.20 1.05 9.59
CA THR A 22 5.89 1.62 10.91
C THR A 22 6.55 2.98 11.14
N GLN A 23 7.56 3.34 10.35
CA GLN A 23 8.26 4.62 10.48
C GLN A 23 7.60 5.70 9.64
N THR A 24 7.30 6.83 10.27
CA THR A 24 6.55 7.93 9.67
C THR A 24 7.26 9.26 9.91
N ILE A 25 7.28 10.11 8.89
CA ILE A 25 7.73 11.49 8.95
C ILE A 25 6.52 12.38 8.66
N VAL A 26 6.20 13.29 9.57
CA VAL A 26 5.16 14.31 9.37
C VAL A 26 5.83 15.66 9.28
N SER A 27 5.79 16.25 8.09
CA SER A 27 6.33 17.59 7.81
C SER A 27 5.17 18.58 7.65
N LYS A 28 5.14 19.66 8.43
CA LYS A 28 4.09 20.68 8.36
C LYS A 28 4.35 21.69 7.25
N ASP A 29 5.58 22.24 7.21
CA ASP A 29 5.93 23.38 6.36
C ASP A 29 7.10 23.06 5.39
N GLY A 30 7.50 21.80 5.30
CA GLY A 30 8.73 21.39 4.64
C GLY A 30 9.91 21.43 5.59
N ASN A 31 10.46 20.26 5.93
CA ASN A 31 11.51 20.14 6.93
C ASN A 31 12.68 19.30 6.41
N TYR A 32 13.89 19.70 6.81
CA TYR A 32 15.06 18.86 6.63
C TYR A 32 15.12 17.82 7.76
N VAL A 33 15.19 16.55 7.39
CA VAL A 33 15.27 15.43 8.33
C VAL A 33 16.57 14.66 8.05
N THR A 34 17.33 14.40 9.10
CA THR A 34 18.55 13.55 9.00
C THR A 34 18.16 12.11 9.25
N LEU A 35 18.48 11.26 8.29
CA LEU A 35 18.19 9.82 8.28
C LEU A 35 19.50 9.04 8.35
N ASP A 36 19.46 7.90 9.00
CA ASP A 36 20.55 6.94 8.94
C ASP A 36 20.65 6.36 7.52
N ALA A 37 21.85 6.37 6.97
CA ALA A 37 22.14 5.91 5.62
C ALA A 37 23.51 5.19 5.56
N PRO A 38 23.72 4.13 6.37
CA PRO A 38 24.88 3.28 6.18
C PRO A 38 24.81 2.60 4.81
N LEU A 39 25.93 2.07 4.32
CA LEU A 39 26.08 1.57 2.95
C LEU A 39 25.00 0.55 2.50
N HIS A 40 24.44 -0.20 3.44
CA HIS A 40 23.42 -1.23 3.18
C HIS A 40 21.97 -0.74 3.32
N VAL A 41 21.76 0.56 3.61
CA VAL A 41 20.43 1.15 3.78
C VAL A 41 20.11 2.10 2.63
N VAL A 42 18.98 1.86 1.99
CA VAL A 42 18.39 2.76 0.99
C VAL A 42 17.13 3.40 1.59
N ASN A 43 17.13 4.73 1.69
CA ASN A 43 15.99 5.48 2.20
C ASN A 43 14.99 5.77 1.08
N VAL A 44 13.86 5.07 1.09
CA VAL A 44 12.74 5.30 0.18
C VAL A 44 11.49 5.60 0.99
N HIS A 45 10.80 6.68 0.63
CA HIS A 45 9.60 7.11 1.35
C HIS A 45 8.44 7.29 0.39
N LEU A 46 7.28 6.76 0.76
CA LEU A 46 6.03 6.89 0.05
C LEU A 46 5.25 8.08 0.62
N TYR A 47 4.78 8.96 -0.26
CA TYR A 47 3.96 10.11 0.13
C TYR A 47 2.53 9.68 0.41
N GLN A 48 1.85 10.42 1.29
CA GLN A 48 0.42 10.23 1.57
C GLN A 48 -0.45 10.27 0.31
N ASN A 49 -1.65 9.70 0.37
CA ASN A 49 -2.64 9.66 -0.73
C ASN A 49 -2.18 8.86 -1.96
N SER A 50 -1.30 7.89 -1.72
CA SER A 50 -0.77 7.01 -2.77
C SER A 50 -1.20 5.56 -2.54
N ILE A 51 -1.33 4.80 -3.64
CA ILE A 51 -1.41 3.34 -3.61
C ILE A 51 -0.25 2.81 -4.42
N LEU A 52 0.64 2.06 -3.78
CA LEU A 52 1.80 1.44 -4.39
C LEU A 52 1.63 -0.08 -4.45
N PRO A 53 1.43 -0.67 -5.64
CA PRO A 53 1.55 -2.11 -5.83
C PRO A 53 3.01 -2.54 -5.76
N MET A 54 3.31 -3.57 -4.98
CA MET A 54 4.66 -4.13 -4.85
C MET A 54 4.63 -5.65 -4.93
N GLN A 55 5.69 -6.23 -5.48
CA GLN A 55 6.02 -7.65 -5.35
C GLN A 55 7.23 -7.83 -4.45
N GLN A 56 7.38 -8.98 -3.85
CA GLN A 56 8.59 -9.32 -3.11
C GLN A 56 9.75 -9.57 -4.08
N GLY A 57 10.97 -9.24 -3.66
CA GLY A 57 12.16 -9.57 -4.41
C GLY A 57 12.38 -11.08 -4.52
N GLY A 58 13.05 -11.52 -5.57
CA GLY A 58 13.50 -12.90 -5.79
C GLY A 58 14.98 -12.96 -6.14
N MET A 59 15.56 -14.16 -6.18
CA MET A 59 16.95 -14.37 -6.56
C MET A 59 17.19 -14.00 -8.02
N ILE A 60 16.20 -14.22 -8.86
CA ILE A 60 16.18 -13.82 -10.28
C ILE A 60 14.85 -13.10 -10.59
N SER A 61 14.80 -12.35 -11.69
CA SER A 61 13.62 -11.57 -12.09
C SER A 61 12.36 -12.44 -12.22
N ASN A 62 12.51 -13.65 -12.73
CA ASN A 62 11.38 -14.57 -12.88
C ASN A 62 10.79 -15.00 -11.54
N ASP A 63 11.62 -15.23 -10.52
CA ASP A 63 11.16 -15.59 -9.17
C ASP A 63 10.40 -14.41 -8.55
N ALA A 64 10.92 -13.18 -8.72
CA ALA A 64 10.27 -11.97 -8.23
C ALA A 64 8.88 -11.79 -8.86
N ARG A 65 8.73 -12.04 -10.16
CA ARG A 65 7.46 -11.94 -10.89
C ARG A 65 6.41 -12.98 -10.45
N MET A 66 6.84 -14.09 -9.88
CA MET A 66 5.93 -15.13 -9.38
C MET A 66 5.42 -14.84 -7.95
N THR A 67 5.94 -13.81 -7.28
CA THR A 67 5.47 -13.47 -5.94
C THR A 67 4.14 -12.70 -5.99
N PRO A 68 3.24 -12.95 -5.02
CA PRO A 68 1.99 -12.19 -4.91
C PRO A 68 2.22 -10.69 -4.74
N PHE A 69 1.27 -9.89 -5.22
CA PHE A 69 1.28 -8.45 -5.01
C PHE A 69 0.82 -8.06 -3.61
N SER A 70 1.43 -7.01 -3.11
CA SER A 70 0.99 -6.27 -1.92
C SER A 70 0.62 -4.85 -2.33
N LEU A 71 -0.54 -4.36 -1.89
CA LEU A 71 -0.91 -2.95 -2.04
C LEU A 71 -0.57 -2.20 -0.75
N ILE A 72 0.19 -1.11 -0.89
CA ILE A 72 0.46 -0.17 0.20
C ILE A 72 -0.38 1.08 -0.06
N VAL A 73 -1.39 1.31 0.77
CA VAL A 73 -2.31 2.45 0.70
C VAL A 73 -1.93 3.43 1.79
N THR A 74 -1.69 4.69 1.42
CA THR A 74 -1.27 5.71 2.38
C THR A 74 -2.28 6.85 2.45
N PHE A 75 -2.65 7.24 3.67
CA PHE A 75 -3.40 8.45 3.97
C PHE A 75 -2.55 9.41 4.82
N PRO A 76 -2.94 10.69 4.97
CA PRO A 76 -2.33 11.56 5.98
C PRO A 76 -2.38 10.92 7.38
N ALA A 77 -1.38 11.20 8.20
CA ALA A 77 -1.31 10.67 9.56
C ALA A 77 -2.55 11.06 10.38
N GLY A 78 -3.30 10.05 10.86
CA GLY A 78 -4.54 10.25 11.63
C GLY A 78 -5.74 10.69 10.78
N ALA A 79 -5.74 10.39 9.49
CA ALA A 79 -6.82 10.77 8.58
C ALA A 79 -8.18 10.17 9.02
N THR A 80 -9.20 11.00 8.98
CA THR A 80 -10.62 10.62 9.13
C THR A 80 -11.39 10.75 7.83
N ASP A 81 -10.81 11.46 6.85
CA ASP A 81 -11.31 11.64 5.49
C ASP A 81 -10.10 11.71 4.54
N GLY A 82 -10.23 11.18 3.35
CA GLY A 82 -9.17 11.21 2.34
C GLY A 82 -9.37 10.21 1.21
N GLU A 83 -8.59 10.44 0.15
CA GLU A 83 -8.55 9.60 -1.04
C GLU A 83 -7.10 9.23 -1.34
N ALA A 84 -6.88 8.01 -1.87
CA ALA A 84 -5.60 7.58 -2.40
C ALA A 84 -5.80 6.88 -3.74
N LYS A 85 -4.79 7.00 -4.62
CA LYS A 85 -4.81 6.43 -5.98
C LYS A 85 -3.47 5.82 -6.33
N GLY A 86 -3.51 4.82 -7.21
CA GLY A 86 -2.35 4.20 -7.82
C GLY A 86 -2.74 3.38 -9.01
N ASN A 87 -1.78 2.90 -9.75
CA ASN A 87 -2.02 2.05 -10.91
C ASN A 87 -0.96 0.96 -11.03
N LEU A 88 -1.27 -0.05 -11.82
CA LEU A 88 -0.38 -1.15 -12.14
C LEU A 88 -0.50 -1.45 -13.63
N PHE A 89 0.64 -1.42 -14.31
CA PHE A 89 0.80 -1.90 -15.67
C PHE A 89 1.71 -3.13 -15.67
N LEU A 90 1.29 -4.18 -16.33
CA LEU A 90 2.01 -5.44 -16.46
C LEU A 90 1.97 -5.90 -17.91
N ASP A 91 3.11 -6.32 -18.41
CA ASP A 91 3.29 -6.92 -19.73
C ASP A 91 4.30 -8.09 -19.70
N ASP A 92 4.66 -8.62 -20.84
CA ASP A 92 5.63 -9.70 -20.95
C ASP A 92 7.09 -9.24 -20.92
N ASP A 93 7.37 -7.92 -20.95
CA ASP A 93 8.70 -7.29 -21.08
C ASP A 93 9.52 -7.76 -22.33
N GLU A 94 8.91 -8.47 -23.25
CA GLU A 94 9.62 -9.04 -24.41
C GLU A 94 9.26 -8.31 -25.70
N LEU A 95 7.99 -7.87 -25.84
CA LEU A 95 7.51 -7.21 -27.03
C LEU A 95 7.78 -5.70 -26.97
N PRO A 96 8.46 -5.15 -28.01
CA PRO A 96 8.77 -3.71 -28.04
C PRO A 96 7.54 -2.82 -28.23
N GLU A 97 6.40 -3.38 -28.64
CA GLU A 97 5.15 -2.66 -28.82
C GLU A 97 4.13 -3.07 -27.76
N MET A 98 3.80 -2.12 -26.90
CA MET A 98 2.68 -2.27 -25.96
C MET A 98 1.36 -2.24 -26.74
N LYS A 99 0.84 -3.39 -27.10
CA LYS A 99 -0.47 -3.52 -27.76
C LYS A 99 -1.55 -3.58 -26.68
N LEU A 100 -2.01 -2.42 -26.21
CA LEU A 100 -3.20 -2.36 -25.37
C LEU A 100 -4.40 -2.97 -26.10
N GLY A 101 -5.20 -3.78 -25.40
CA GLY A 101 -6.41 -4.39 -25.96
C GLY A 101 -6.21 -5.74 -26.63
N ASN A 102 -5.00 -6.28 -26.71
CA ASN A 102 -4.71 -7.57 -27.35
C ASN A 102 -4.51 -8.75 -26.37
N GLY A 103 -4.70 -8.52 -25.07
CA GLY A 103 -4.53 -9.54 -24.03
C GLY A 103 -3.07 -9.84 -23.66
N TYR A 104 -2.12 -9.03 -24.13
CA TYR A 104 -0.68 -9.13 -23.79
C TYR A 104 -0.26 -8.23 -22.64
N SER A 105 -1.20 -7.42 -22.12
CA SER A 105 -0.97 -6.54 -20.99
C SER A 105 -2.11 -6.61 -19.97
N THR A 106 -1.85 -6.03 -18.82
CA THR A 106 -2.86 -5.77 -17.79
C THR A 106 -2.68 -4.35 -17.30
N TYR A 107 -3.78 -3.60 -17.24
CA TYR A 107 -3.82 -2.27 -16.66
C TYR A 107 -4.95 -2.17 -15.63
N VAL A 108 -4.56 -1.81 -14.41
CA VAL A 108 -5.47 -1.70 -13.25
C VAL A 108 -5.26 -0.37 -12.57
N ASP A 109 -6.33 0.37 -12.36
CA ASP A 109 -6.37 1.52 -11.48
C ASP A 109 -6.86 1.11 -10.10
N PHE A 110 -6.13 1.52 -9.06
CA PHE A 110 -6.48 1.31 -7.66
C PHE A 110 -6.93 2.61 -7.03
N HIS A 111 -7.97 2.51 -6.24
CA HIS A 111 -8.55 3.62 -5.51
C HIS A 111 -8.75 3.23 -4.05
N ALA A 112 -8.60 4.20 -3.17
CA ALA A 112 -8.99 4.04 -1.78
C ALA A 112 -9.60 5.32 -1.24
N THR A 113 -10.55 5.17 -0.32
CA THR A 113 -11.13 6.28 0.44
C THR A 113 -11.18 5.92 1.91
N ILE A 114 -11.04 6.94 2.75
CA ILE A 114 -11.42 6.87 4.16
C ILE A 114 -12.49 7.94 4.40
N LYS A 115 -13.61 7.55 4.96
CA LYS A 115 -14.71 8.46 5.30
C LYS A 115 -15.50 7.93 6.49
N GLU A 116 -15.71 8.80 7.49
CA GLU A 116 -16.51 8.48 8.69
C GLU A 116 -16.10 7.14 9.33
N GLY A 117 -14.79 6.88 9.45
CA GLY A 117 -14.24 5.65 10.01
C GLY A 117 -14.42 4.40 9.12
N THR A 118 -14.83 4.56 7.87
CA THR A 118 -14.91 3.48 6.89
C THR A 118 -13.80 3.65 5.87
N VAL A 119 -12.96 2.63 5.72
CA VAL A 119 -11.97 2.53 4.65
C VAL A 119 -12.53 1.65 3.55
N LYS A 120 -12.41 2.10 2.31
CA LYS A 120 -12.77 1.33 1.12
C LYS A 120 -11.58 1.33 0.17
N VAL A 121 -11.18 0.14 -0.31
CA VAL A 121 -10.14 -0.04 -1.33
C VAL A 121 -10.75 -0.85 -2.47
N TRP A 122 -10.65 -0.36 -3.71
CA TRP A 122 -11.21 -1.05 -4.87
C TRP A 122 -10.32 -0.88 -6.09
N SER A 123 -10.58 -1.70 -7.11
CA SER A 123 -9.89 -1.63 -8.39
C SER A 123 -10.87 -1.39 -9.55
N GLU A 124 -10.37 -0.70 -10.58
CA GLU A 124 -10.97 -0.61 -11.90
C GLU A 124 -10.01 -1.25 -12.91
N VAL A 125 -10.46 -2.33 -13.56
CA VAL A 125 -9.65 -3.07 -14.50
C VAL A 125 -10.02 -2.63 -15.90
N GLN A 126 -9.07 -2.02 -16.61
CA GLN A 126 -9.22 -1.61 -18.01
C GLN A 126 -8.85 -2.78 -18.92
N GLU A 127 -7.78 -3.51 -18.60
CA GLU A 127 -7.38 -4.75 -19.23
C GLU A 127 -6.80 -5.70 -18.17
N GLY A 128 -7.28 -6.93 -18.10
CA GLY A 128 -6.90 -7.85 -17.02
C GLY A 128 -6.45 -9.23 -17.48
N LYS A 129 -6.58 -9.54 -18.78
CA LYS A 129 -6.40 -10.91 -19.28
C LYS A 129 -5.00 -11.44 -19.03
N PHE A 130 -3.95 -10.66 -19.26
CA PHE A 130 -2.58 -11.11 -19.10
C PHE A 130 -2.28 -11.56 -17.67
N ALA A 131 -2.64 -10.75 -16.66
CA ALA A 131 -2.43 -11.12 -15.26
C ALA A 131 -3.28 -12.33 -14.83
N LEU A 132 -4.49 -12.48 -15.38
CA LEU A 132 -5.32 -13.66 -15.14
C LEU A 132 -4.71 -14.93 -15.73
N ASP A 133 -4.18 -14.87 -16.95
CA ASP A 133 -3.51 -16.00 -17.61
C ASP A 133 -2.22 -16.40 -16.85
N LYS A 134 -1.54 -15.45 -16.21
CA LYS A 134 -0.37 -15.69 -15.35
C LYS A 134 -0.73 -16.13 -13.92
N GLY A 135 -1.99 -16.04 -13.52
CA GLY A 135 -2.45 -16.39 -12.18
C GLY A 135 -1.94 -15.44 -11.09
N TRP A 136 -1.61 -14.18 -11.43
CA TRP A 136 -1.11 -13.21 -10.47
C TRP A 136 -2.22 -12.69 -9.55
N VAL A 137 -1.90 -12.61 -8.26
CA VAL A 137 -2.85 -12.26 -7.22
C VAL A 137 -2.32 -11.14 -6.31
N ILE A 138 -3.24 -10.38 -5.74
CA ILE A 138 -3.00 -9.49 -4.60
C ILE A 138 -3.28 -10.31 -3.35
N ASP A 139 -2.25 -10.53 -2.55
CA ASP A 139 -2.35 -11.28 -1.29
C ASP A 139 -2.49 -10.38 -0.07
N THR A 140 -1.92 -9.19 -0.14
CA THR A 140 -1.83 -8.29 1.01
C THR A 140 -2.31 -6.88 0.67
N ILE A 141 -3.06 -6.25 1.57
CA ILE A 141 -3.38 -4.82 1.54
C ILE A 141 -3.00 -4.22 2.88
N ASN A 142 -2.07 -3.26 2.87
CA ASN A 142 -1.68 -2.49 4.04
C ASN A 142 -2.19 -1.06 3.89
N VAL A 143 -2.94 -0.56 4.88
CA VAL A 143 -3.41 0.82 4.93
C VAL A 143 -2.76 1.55 6.08
N LEU A 144 -2.10 2.66 5.77
CA LEU A 144 -1.30 3.47 6.67
C LEU A 144 -1.99 4.82 6.90
N GLY A 145 -1.76 5.39 8.08
CA GLY A 145 -2.28 6.72 8.43
C GLY A 145 -3.65 6.69 9.11
N LEU A 146 -4.17 5.52 9.46
CA LEU A 146 -5.47 5.40 10.12
C LEU A 146 -5.45 5.97 11.53
N ASN A 147 -6.55 6.58 11.96
CA ASN A 147 -6.75 6.96 13.35
C ASN A 147 -7.18 5.75 14.18
N ARG A 148 -6.59 5.58 15.37
CA ARG A 148 -6.92 4.47 16.27
C ARG A 148 -8.26 4.72 16.96
N ASN A 149 -9.26 3.94 16.62
CA ASN A 149 -10.48 3.80 17.40
C ASN A 149 -10.67 2.32 17.74
N GLY A 150 -10.27 1.97 18.87
CA GLY A 150 -10.32 0.79 19.77
C GLY A 150 -10.94 -0.56 19.37
N ALA A 151 -11.67 -0.73 18.28
CA ALA A 151 -12.31 -1.99 17.92
C ALA A 151 -11.64 -2.67 16.70
N LEU A 152 -11.65 -4.00 16.68
CA LEU A 152 -11.29 -4.77 15.49
C LEU A 152 -12.27 -4.42 14.35
N PRO A 153 -11.77 -4.10 13.16
CA PRO A 153 -12.62 -3.69 12.05
C PRO A 153 -13.52 -4.82 11.57
N LYS A 154 -14.76 -4.50 11.22
CA LYS A 154 -15.59 -5.38 10.41
C LYS A 154 -15.14 -5.24 8.96
N ILE A 155 -14.70 -6.35 8.37
CA ILE A 155 -14.14 -6.39 7.02
C ILE A 155 -15.11 -7.15 6.11
N GLU A 156 -15.33 -6.59 4.92
CA GLU A 156 -16.12 -7.20 3.84
C GLU A 156 -15.27 -7.18 2.57
N ILE A 157 -15.27 -8.26 1.83
CA ILE A 157 -14.66 -8.38 0.50
C ILE A 157 -15.77 -8.69 -0.50
N ASP A 158 -15.97 -7.80 -1.48
CA ASP A 158 -17.03 -7.87 -2.47
C ASP A 158 -18.45 -8.04 -1.85
N GLY A 159 -18.64 -7.48 -0.65
CA GLY A 159 -19.88 -7.55 0.12
C GLY A 159 -20.02 -8.77 1.03
N GLU A 160 -19.06 -9.71 0.99
CA GLU A 160 -19.07 -10.89 1.86
C GLU A 160 -18.25 -10.64 3.14
N PRO A 161 -18.79 -10.93 4.32
CA PRO A 161 -18.08 -10.75 5.58
C PRO A 161 -16.81 -11.60 5.66
N LEU A 162 -15.71 -11.03 6.20
CA LEU A 162 -14.43 -11.72 6.36
C LEU A 162 -14.54 -13.03 7.17
N MET A 163 -15.49 -13.14 8.09
CA MET A 163 -15.69 -14.35 8.91
C MET A 163 -16.01 -15.61 8.06
N SER A 164 -16.46 -15.43 6.81
CA SER A 164 -16.64 -16.53 5.85
C SER A 164 -15.35 -16.92 5.11
N LEU A 165 -14.26 -16.14 5.25
CA LEU A 165 -12.99 -16.31 4.55
C LEU A 165 -11.93 -16.83 5.53
N SER A 166 -11.83 -18.14 5.68
CA SER A 166 -11.01 -18.81 6.69
C SER A 166 -9.49 -18.52 6.64
N ASN A 167 -8.98 -17.93 5.56
CA ASN A 167 -7.55 -17.77 5.32
C ASN A 167 -7.05 -16.32 5.48
N VAL A 168 -7.91 -15.33 5.68
CA VAL A 168 -7.50 -13.93 5.76
C VAL A 168 -7.11 -13.56 7.18
N GLN A 169 -5.90 -13.03 7.32
CA GLN A 169 -5.35 -12.52 8.58
C GLN A 169 -5.45 -11.01 8.64
N VAL A 170 -5.86 -10.49 9.79
CA VAL A 170 -5.91 -9.06 10.08
C VAL A 170 -4.83 -8.71 11.08
N SER A 171 -4.04 -7.70 10.78
CA SER A 171 -3.03 -7.16 11.69
C SER A 171 -3.19 -5.66 11.87
N THR A 172 -2.81 -5.17 13.06
CA THR A 172 -2.72 -3.74 13.33
C THR A 172 -1.40 -3.45 14.01
N THR A 173 -0.72 -2.38 13.58
CA THR A 173 0.58 -1.96 14.12
C THR A 173 0.59 -0.46 14.32
N GLN A 174 1.18 0.02 15.43
CA GLN A 174 1.36 1.45 15.69
C GLN A 174 2.53 2.00 14.87
N HIS A 175 2.41 3.25 14.42
CA HIS A 175 3.49 3.98 13.77
C HIS A 175 4.47 4.57 14.79
N LYS A 176 5.75 4.61 14.39
CA LYS A 176 6.81 5.33 15.09
C LYS A 176 7.12 6.62 14.31
N TYR A 177 6.99 7.76 14.95
CA TYR A 177 7.40 9.02 14.34
C TYR A 177 8.93 9.17 14.37
N LEU A 178 9.53 9.30 13.20
CA LEU A 178 10.94 9.70 13.09
C LEU A 178 11.10 11.22 13.16
N TYR A 179 10.07 11.96 12.76
CA TYR A 179 10.06 13.42 12.78
C TYR A 179 8.63 13.96 12.79
N GLY A 180 8.45 15.07 13.50
CA GLY A 180 7.15 15.72 13.67
C GLY A 180 6.40 15.21 14.90
N GLN A 181 5.47 16.04 15.41
CA GLN A 181 4.56 15.64 16.46
C GLN A 181 3.15 15.56 15.87
N GLY A 182 2.59 14.39 15.89
CA GLY A 182 1.15 14.18 15.86
C GLY A 182 0.72 13.68 17.23
N ASP A 183 -0.58 13.51 17.47
CA ASP A 183 -1.09 12.75 18.62
C ASP A 183 -0.62 11.29 18.47
N GLY A 184 0.68 11.09 18.73
CA GLY A 184 1.51 9.97 18.29
C GLY A 184 1.05 8.59 18.71
N ASP A 185 0.16 8.49 19.68
CA ASP A 185 -0.31 7.20 20.19
C ASP A 185 -1.50 6.62 19.42
N LYS A 186 -1.97 7.29 18.35
CA LYS A 186 -3.24 6.97 17.72
C LYS A 186 -3.18 6.58 16.25
N ILE A 187 -2.01 6.60 15.61
CA ILE A 187 -1.92 6.24 14.18
C ILE A 187 -1.60 4.78 14.01
N LEU A 188 -2.39 4.12 13.16
CA LEU A 188 -2.29 2.71 12.90
C LEU A 188 -2.00 2.42 11.43
N MET A 189 -1.25 1.35 11.23
CA MET A 189 -1.29 0.55 10.02
C MET A 189 -2.26 -0.62 10.24
N ALA A 190 -3.19 -0.82 9.32
CA ALA A 190 -4.02 -2.02 9.28
C ALA A 190 -3.62 -2.86 8.06
N GLY A 191 -3.32 -4.14 8.28
CA GLY A 191 -2.93 -5.08 7.23
C GLY A 191 -3.93 -6.22 7.09
N LEU A 192 -4.27 -6.56 5.85
CA LEU A 192 -4.98 -7.77 5.46
C LEU A 192 -4.03 -8.66 4.67
N LYS A 193 -3.94 -9.94 5.01
CA LYS A 193 -3.08 -10.91 4.32
C LYS A 193 -3.84 -12.20 4.05
N GLY A 194 -3.51 -12.89 2.96
CA GLY A 194 -4.17 -14.11 2.53
C GLY A 194 -5.38 -13.84 1.64
N LEU A 195 -5.45 -12.67 0.98
CA LEU A 195 -6.61 -12.24 0.19
C LEU A 195 -6.80 -13.04 -1.10
N ASN A 196 -5.70 -13.42 -1.75
CA ASN A 196 -5.70 -14.18 -3.01
C ASN A 196 -6.62 -13.61 -4.10
N ILE A 197 -6.68 -12.28 -4.22
CA ILE A 197 -7.51 -11.57 -5.20
C ILE A 197 -6.81 -11.55 -6.55
N PRO A 198 -7.40 -12.08 -7.65
CA PRO A 198 -6.79 -12.01 -8.97
C PRO A 198 -6.59 -10.56 -9.44
N VAL A 199 -5.37 -10.20 -9.86
CA VAL A 199 -5.00 -8.83 -10.27
C VAL A 199 -5.89 -8.32 -11.42
N GLY A 200 -6.23 -9.20 -12.36
CA GLY A 200 -7.06 -8.85 -13.53
C GLY A 200 -8.57 -8.82 -13.26
N LYS A 201 -9.02 -8.92 -12.00
CA LYS A 201 -10.44 -8.81 -11.62
C LYS A 201 -10.70 -7.57 -10.77
N LYS A 202 -11.86 -6.98 -10.95
CA LYS A 202 -12.36 -5.94 -10.06
C LYS A 202 -12.59 -6.51 -8.66
N PHE A 203 -12.25 -5.75 -7.64
CA PHE A 203 -12.53 -6.08 -6.25
C PHE A 203 -12.94 -4.84 -5.47
N ASN A 204 -13.54 -5.06 -4.32
CA ASN A 204 -13.86 -4.03 -3.34
C ASN A 204 -13.67 -4.59 -1.93
N VAL A 205 -12.75 -4.02 -1.19
CA VAL A 205 -12.51 -4.34 0.22
C VAL A 205 -12.95 -3.15 1.06
N THR A 206 -13.85 -3.39 2.00
CA THR A 206 -14.35 -2.37 2.92
C THR A 206 -14.11 -2.82 4.35
N TRP A 207 -13.61 -1.94 5.18
CA TRP A 207 -13.58 -2.19 6.62
C TRP A 207 -13.95 -0.93 7.40
N LYS A 208 -14.71 -1.15 8.46
CA LYS A 208 -15.07 -0.11 9.41
C LYS A 208 -14.05 -0.10 10.53
N VAL A 209 -13.31 0.97 10.64
CA VAL A 209 -12.48 1.26 11.81
C VAL A 209 -13.45 1.69 12.89
N GLY A 210 -13.65 0.87 13.93
CA GLY A 210 -14.72 1.03 14.91
C GLY A 210 -14.85 2.45 15.46
N SER A 211 -16.08 2.89 15.61
CA SER A 211 -16.48 4.12 16.30
C SER A 211 -16.26 4.02 17.80
#